data_75b11ae157a9d61385697104231b491b
#
_entry.id   75b11ae157a9d61385697104231b491b
#
_cell.length_a   1.000
_cell.length_b   1.000
_cell.length_c   1.000
_cell.angle_alpha   90.00
_cell.angle_beta   90.00
_cell.angle_gamma   90.00
#
_symmetry.space_group_name_H-M   'P 1'
#
loop_
_entity.id
_entity.type
_entity.pdbx_description
1 polymer ?
#
loop_
_entity_poly.entity_id
_entity_poly.type
_entity_poly.pdbx_seq_one_letter_code
_entity_poly.pdbx_strand_id
1 'polypeptide(L)'
;IKQKPPFGLVSTGVDLCWRCHKNQKLVVLQSKYLHKIVKDEGCIACHEPHSSNTTKFLLRKEELTLCVDCHKKETQKLMKQIASARVVHKPVAEGRCAGCHSPHASNYKNHLRAGPKDVPLCFSCHKKMKQQTKDSLYKHGPIKEGMCTACHEPHAGNVPKDLKYKFEKTFYNPFDLEVYSLCFKCHKESVVLNKRTEYLTNFRNGDRNLHFLHVNRQKGRTCLACHEVHMGSQRRHIRKLTPFGTWEIPINFTLTETGGRCSANCHIPKEYDRKNPVKLMIDEEEKKLEVVKKEEK
;
A
#
# COMPACT_ATOMS: atom_id res chain seq x y z
N ILE A 1 25.95 -52.61 -9.28
CA ILE A 1 25.17 -53.17 -8.14
C ILE A 1 24.60 -51.98 -7.42
N LYS A 2 23.28 -51.72 -7.51
CA LYS A 2 22.63 -50.71 -6.72
C LYS A 2 22.64 -51.17 -5.24
N GLN A 3 23.41 -50.49 -4.42
CA GLN A 3 23.38 -50.77 -2.98
C GLN A 3 21.94 -50.59 -2.44
N LYS A 4 21.47 -51.62 -1.70
CA LYS A 4 20.17 -51.51 -1.02
C LYS A 4 20.24 -50.36 -0.01
N PRO A 5 19.18 -49.49 0.07
CA PRO A 5 19.11 -48.47 1.09
C PRO A 5 19.27 -49.10 2.49
N PRO A 6 19.93 -48.39 3.45
CA PRO A 6 20.06 -48.86 4.80
C PRO A 6 18.70 -48.99 5.49
N PHE A 7 18.62 -49.85 6.51
CA PHE A 7 17.40 -50.05 7.32
C PHE A 7 16.16 -50.54 6.55
N GLY A 8 16.31 -51.21 5.41
CA GLY A 8 15.18 -51.71 4.62
C GLY A 8 14.34 -50.64 3.92
N LEU A 9 14.84 -49.42 3.82
CA LEU A 9 14.15 -48.33 3.08
C LEU A 9 14.00 -48.71 1.60
N VAL A 10 12.88 -48.31 1.02
CA VAL A 10 12.58 -48.53 -0.42
C VAL A 10 13.29 -47.56 -1.36
N SER A 11 13.76 -46.42 -0.83
CA SER A 11 14.59 -45.40 -1.48
C SER A 11 15.25 -44.51 -0.43
N THR A 12 16.15 -43.64 -0.82
CA THR A 12 16.88 -42.72 0.08
C THR A 12 16.69 -41.26 -0.30
N GLY A 13 17.01 -40.36 0.61
CA GLY A 13 16.97 -38.93 0.38
C GLY A 13 15.58 -38.41 0.01
N VAL A 14 15.53 -37.42 -0.85
CA VAL A 14 14.27 -36.77 -1.29
C VAL A 14 13.37 -37.72 -2.07
N ASP A 15 13.93 -38.75 -2.72
CA ASP A 15 13.14 -39.70 -3.52
C ASP A 15 12.22 -40.54 -2.63
N LEU A 16 12.61 -40.81 -1.39
CA LEU A 16 11.75 -41.47 -0.43
C LEU A 16 10.50 -40.64 -0.12
N CYS A 17 10.68 -39.35 0.12
CA CYS A 17 9.58 -38.43 0.43
C CYS A 17 8.65 -38.25 -0.77
N TRP A 18 9.21 -38.16 -1.97
CA TRP A 18 8.45 -37.93 -3.21
C TRP A 18 7.56 -39.10 -3.63
N ARG A 19 7.72 -40.26 -3.05
CA ARG A 19 6.80 -41.39 -3.29
C ARG A 19 5.38 -41.05 -2.86
N CYS A 20 5.25 -40.30 -1.73
CA CYS A 20 3.96 -39.84 -1.20
C CYS A 20 3.70 -38.37 -1.57
N HIS A 21 4.70 -37.50 -1.49
CA HIS A 21 4.58 -36.05 -1.69
C HIS A 21 4.73 -35.63 -3.16
N LYS A 22 3.97 -36.27 -4.08
CA LYS A 22 4.06 -36.05 -5.54
C LYS A 22 3.81 -34.60 -5.95
N ASN A 23 2.82 -33.94 -5.34
CA ASN A 23 2.52 -32.53 -5.63
C ASN A 23 3.68 -31.61 -5.25
N GLN A 24 4.33 -31.88 -4.10
CA GLN A 24 5.50 -31.10 -3.68
C GLN A 24 6.70 -31.31 -4.62
N LYS A 25 6.88 -32.54 -5.13
CA LYS A 25 7.87 -32.84 -6.17
C LYS A 25 7.66 -31.96 -7.41
N LEU A 26 6.42 -31.84 -7.91
CA LEU A 26 6.10 -31.00 -9.06
C LEU A 26 6.42 -29.53 -8.77
N VAL A 27 6.03 -29.01 -7.61
CA VAL A 27 6.35 -27.64 -7.21
C VAL A 27 7.85 -27.39 -7.22
N VAL A 28 8.65 -28.29 -6.64
CA VAL A 28 10.11 -28.16 -6.57
C VAL A 28 10.75 -28.21 -7.96
N LEU A 29 10.32 -29.14 -8.80
CA LEU A 29 10.93 -29.36 -10.13
C LEU A 29 10.52 -28.31 -11.17
N GLN A 30 9.33 -27.71 -11.05
CA GLN A 30 8.77 -26.80 -12.05
C GLN A 30 8.91 -25.32 -11.70
N SER A 31 9.33 -24.99 -10.45
CA SER A 31 9.46 -23.61 -10.03
C SER A 31 10.77 -22.97 -10.47
N LYS A 32 10.70 -21.68 -10.81
CA LYS A 32 11.85 -20.88 -11.25
C LYS A 32 12.91 -20.70 -10.17
N TYR A 33 12.48 -20.53 -8.92
CA TYR A 33 13.35 -20.30 -7.78
C TYR A 33 13.18 -21.45 -6.79
N LEU A 34 14.17 -22.32 -6.73
CA LEU A 34 14.25 -23.39 -5.73
C LEU A 34 14.95 -22.85 -4.50
N HIS A 35 14.38 -23.08 -3.33
CA HIS A 35 15.05 -22.75 -2.06
C HIS A 35 16.32 -23.60 -1.92
N LYS A 36 17.46 -22.95 -1.71
CA LYS A 36 18.77 -23.62 -1.77
C LYS A 36 18.87 -24.82 -0.83
N ILE A 37 18.38 -24.70 0.41
CA ILE A 37 18.41 -25.77 1.40
C ILE A 37 17.66 -27.03 0.95
N VAL A 38 16.57 -26.87 0.18
CA VAL A 38 15.81 -27.99 -0.37
C VAL A 38 16.65 -28.77 -1.40
N LYS A 39 17.50 -28.06 -2.16
CA LYS A 39 18.42 -28.64 -3.12
C LYS A 39 19.58 -29.34 -2.44
N ASP A 40 20.18 -28.68 -1.45
CA ASP A 40 21.48 -29.10 -0.86
C ASP A 40 21.29 -30.17 0.22
N GLU A 41 20.30 -30.04 1.10
CA GLU A 41 20.10 -30.89 2.28
C GLU A 41 18.75 -31.66 2.24
N GLY A 42 17.84 -31.26 1.34
CA GLY A 42 16.57 -31.93 1.16
C GLY A 42 15.53 -31.63 2.23
N CYS A 43 14.53 -32.50 2.33
CA CYS A 43 13.35 -32.29 3.17
C CYS A 43 13.66 -32.27 4.68
N ILE A 44 14.59 -33.12 5.10
CA ILE A 44 14.93 -33.30 6.51
C ILE A 44 15.70 -32.12 7.11
N ALA A 45 16.18 -31.19 6.32
CA ALA A 45 16.72 -29.94 6.85
C ALA A 45 15.71 -29.18 7.71
N CYS A 46 14.44 -29.26 7.36
CA CYS A 46 13.35 -28.55 8.03
C CYS A 46 12.32 -29.48 8.69
N HIS A 47 12.15 -30.70 8.19
CA HIS A 47 11.12 -31.64 8.63
C HIS A 47 11.71 -32.79 9.43
N GLU A 48 10.99 -33.25 10.47
CA GLU A 48 11.25 -34.42 11.22
C GLU A 48 10.22 -35.51 10.84
N PRO A 49 10.59 -36.52 10.04
CA PRO A 49 9.61 -37.42 9.44
C PRO A 49 8.94 -38.37 10.39
N HIS A 50 9.53 -38.62 11.57
CA HIS A 50 8.98 -39.56 12.54
C HIS A 50 8.07 -38.88 13.56
N SER A 51 8.54 -37.78 14.16
CA SER A 51 7.79 -37.05 15.17
C SER A 51 8.32 -35.62 15.28
N SER A 52 7.49 -34.66 15.67
CA SER A 52 7.88 -33.29 15.87
C SER A 52 7.14 -32.71 17.08
N ASN A 53 7.83 -31.85 17.82
CA ASN A 53 7.24 -31.07 18.91
C ASN A 53 6.45 -29.85 18.40
N THR A 54 6.47 -29.55 17.09
CA THR A 54 5.66 -28.50 16.49
C THR A 54 4.27 -29.01 16.10
N THR A 55 3.28 -28.14 16.12
CA THR A 55 1.89 -28.52 15.86
C THR A 55 1.56 -28.71 14.38
N LYS A 56 2.46 -28.31 13.46
CA LYS A 56 2.17 -28.31 12.03
C LYS A 56 3.35 -28.80 11.20
N PHE A 57 3.03 -29.60 10.19
CA PHE A 57 3.93 -29.99 9.10
C PHE A 57 5.18 -30.75 9.52
N LEU A 58 5.23 -31.33 10.74
CA LEU A 58 6.39 -32.03 11.29
C LEU A 58 7.68 -31.19 11.16
N LEU A 59 7.62 -29.90 11.46
CA LEU A 59 8.80 -29.04 11.45
C LEU A 59 9.70 -29.35 12.63
N ARG A 60 11.01 -29.27 12.44
CA ARG A 60 12.01 -29.51 13.51
C ARG A 60 11.96 -28.44 14.61
N LYS A 61 11.52 -27.24 14.29
CA LYS A 61 11.36 -26.09 15.19
C LYS A 61 10.14 -25.26 14.76
N GLU A 62 9.67 -24.38 15.64
CA GLU A 62 8.66 -23.38 15.28
C GLU A 62 9.13 -22.55 14.08
N GLU A 63 8.20 -22.14 13.23
CA GLU A 63 8.46 -21.54 11.90
C GLU A 63 9.46 -20.38 11.96
N LEU A 64 9.26 -19.43 12.88
CA LEU A 64 10.15 -18.29 13.02
C LEU A 64 11.58 -18.70 13.33
N THR A 65 11.75 -19.54 14.35
CA THR A 65 13.06 -20.05 14.80
C THR A 65 13.75 -20.82 13.69
N LEU A 66 13.01 -21.67 12.99
CA LEU A 66 13.53 -22.47 11.88
C LEU A 66 14.11 -21.60 10.76
N CYS A 67 13.38 -20.54 10.38
CA CYS A 67 13.83 -19.62 9.34
C CYS A 67 15.06 -18.79 9.78
N VAL A 68 15.03 -18.28 11.02
CA VAL A 68 16.08 -17.43 11.59
C VAL A 68 17.40 -18.16 11.72
N ASP A 69 17.41 -19.46 11.99
CA ASP A 69 18.64 -20.24 12.15
C ASP A 69 19.57 -20.13 10.93
N CYS A 70 19.01 -20.09 9.74
CA CYS A 70 19.78 -19.96 8.48
C CYS A 70 19.84 -18.52 7.95
N HIS A 71 18.73 -17.79 8.04
CA HIS A 71 18.63 -16.41 7.54
C HIS A 71 19.09 -15.37 8.58
N LYS A 72 20.21 -15.63 9.26
CA LYS A 72 20.69 -14.78 10.37
C LYS A 72 20.88 -13.32 9.98
N LYS A 73 21.49 -13.05 8.81
CA LYS A 73 21.77 -11.67 8.36
C LYS A 73 20.51 -10.92 7.96
N GLU A 74 19.68 -11.55 7.14
CA GLU A 74 18.42 -10.97 6.64
C GLU A 74 17.42 -10.77 7.78
N THR A 75 17.30 -11.77 8.65
CA THR A 75 16.40 -11.71 9.80
C THR A 75 16.90 -10.77 10.88
N GLN A 76 18.20 -10.62 11.08
CA GLN A 76 18.73 -9.63 12.02
C GLN A 76 18.33 -8.21 11.63
N LYS A 77 18.39 -7.88 10.34
CA LYS A 77 17.89 -6.58 9.82
C LYS A 77 16.39 -6.45 10.05
N LEU A 78 15.61 -7.48 9.71
CA LEU A 78 14.17 -7.50 9.91
C LEU A 78 13.81 -7.42 11.40
N MET A 79 14.48 -8.16 12.27
CA MET A 79 14.25 -8.11 13.72
C MET A 79 14.57 -6.74 14.32
N LYS A 80 15.63 -6.08 13.85
CA LYS A 80 15.91 -4.67 14.23
C LYS A 80 14.78 -3.75 13.77
N GLN A 81 14.31 -3.92 12.54
CA GLN A 81 13.18 -3.15 12.01
C GLN A 81 11.91 -3.40 12.84
N ILE A 82 11.58 -4.64 13.14
CA ILE A 82 10.44 -5.02 13.99
C ILE A 82 10.56 -4.42 15.38
N ALA A 83 11.72 -4.53 16.02
CA ALA A 83 11.96 -4.03 17.38
C ALA A 83 11.83 -2.50 17.47
N SER A 84 12.15 -1.77 16.41
CA SER A 84 12.03 -0.30 16.34
C SER A 84 10.72 0.19 15.73
N ALA A 85 9.89 -0.71 15.21
CA ALA A 85 8.67 -0.35 14.50
C ALA A 85 7.52 -0.02 15.48
N ARG A 86 6.73 0.99 15.13
CA ARG A 86 5.46 1.30 15.82
C ARG A 86 4.31 0.39 15.37
N VAL A 87 4.43 -0.15 14.18
CA VAL A 87 3.41 -1.03 13.56
C VAL A 87 4.11 -2.23 12.97
N VAL A 88 3.65 -3.41 13.33
CA VAL A 88 4.12 -4.67 12.75
C VAL A 88 2.94 -5.38 12.12
N HIS A 89 3.07 -5.80 10.88
CA HIS A 89 2.01 -6.52 10.17
C HIS A 89 1.72 -7.84 10.91
N LYS A 90 0.46 -8.09 11.19
CA LYS A 90 0.04 -9.19 12.08
C LYS A 90 0.68 -10.55 11.75
N PRO A 91 0.74 -11.06 10.50
CA PRO A 91 1.42 -12.33 10.20
C PRO A 91 2.91 -12.32 10.56
N VAL A 92 3.57 -11.16 10.45
CA VAL A 92 4.99 -11.00 10.81
C VAL A 92 5.16 -11.03 12.32
N ALA A 93 4.29 -10.33 13.06
CA ALA A 93 4.28 -10.38 14.53
C ALA A 93 4.03 -11.79 15.07
N GLU A 94 3.27 -12.61 14.35
CA GLU A 94 2.99 -14.01 14.66
C GLU A 94 4.07 -14.99 14.15
N GLY A 95 5.16 -14.50 13.54
CA GLY A 95 6.23 -15.33 12.98
C GLY A 95 5.82 -16.18 11.77
N ARG A 96 4.73 -15.85 11.10
CA ARG A 96 4.14 -16.62 9.99
C ARG A 96 4.75 -16.23 8.64
N CYS A 97 6.03 -16.50 8.46
CA CYS A 97 6.79 -16.17 7.24
C CYS A 97 6.23 -16.92 6.02
N ALA A 98 5.89 -18.20 6.18
CA ALA A 98 5.35 -19.03 5.12
C ALA A 98 3.94 -18.62 4.67
N GLY A 99 3.27 -17.70 5.37
CA GLY A 99 2.02 -17.09 4.91
C GLY A 99 2.20 -16.32 3.59
N CYS A 100 3.37 -15.70 3.39
CA CYS A 100 3.72 -14.91 2.22
C CYS A 100 4.83 -15.55 1.38
N HIS A 101 5.80 -16.20 2.02
CA HIS A 101 6.94 -16.84 1.37
C HIS A 101 6.73 -18.36 1.24
N SER A 102 7.16 -18.92 0.10
CA SER A 102 7.17 -20.38 -0.07
C SER A 102 8.52 -20.92 0.38
N PRO A 103 8.57 -21.78 1.42
CA PRO A 103 9.83 -22.30 1.93
C PRO A 103 10.47 -23.37 1.02
N HIS A 104 9.77 -23.89 0.02
CA HIS A 104 10.29 -24.92 -0.85
C HIS A 104 10.79 -24.39 -2.20
N ALA A 105 9.91 -23.79 -2.96
CA ALA A 105 10.19 -23.21 -4.27
C ALA A 105 9.12 -22.21 -4.68
N SER A 106 9.42 -21.33 -5.62
CA SER A 106 8.48 -20.32 -6.12
C SER A 106 8.84 -19.90 -7.54
N ASN A 107 7.85 -19.41 -8.27
CA ASN A 107 8.06 -18.74 -9.56
C ASN A 107 8.38 -17.25 -9.41
N TYR A 108 8.42 -16.73 -8.19
CA TYR A 108 8.56 -15.31 -7.91
C TYR A 108 9.77 -15.02 -7.02
N LYS A 109 10.39 -13.85 -7.23
CA LYS A 109 11.52 -13.37 -6.40
C LYS A 109 11.16 -13.40 -4.91
N ASN A 110 12.17 -13.54 -4.07
CA ASN A 110 12.04 -13.64 -2.61
C ASN A 110 11.11 -14.80 -2.19
N HIS A 111 10.96 -15.81 -3.03
CA HIS A 111 10.09 -16.95 -2.77
C HIS A 111 8.64 -16.58 -2.43
N LEU A 112 8.11 -15.48 -2.96
CA LEU A 112 6.71 -15.11 -2.72
C LEU A 112 5.76 -16.17 -3.29
N ARG A 113 4.64 -16.39 -2.61
CA ARG A 113 3.61 -17.36 -3.03
C ARG A 113 2.79 -16.89 -4.24
N ALA A 114 2.88 -15.61 -4.58
CA ALA A 114 2.17 -15.03 -5.72
C ALA A 114 3.02 -13.98 -6.43
N GLY A 115 2.59 -13.58 -7.63
CA GLY A 115 3.33 -12.81 -8.61
C GLY A 115 3.75 -11.40 -8.20
N PRO A 116 4.49 -10.73 -9.12
CA PRO A 116 5.11 -9.42 -8.85
C PRO A 116 4.10 -8.30 -8.64
N LYS A 117 2.85 -8.52 -9.02
CA LYS A 117 1.73 -7.68 -8.62
C LYS A 117 1.19 -8.26 -7.31
N ASP A 118 1.18 -7.47 -6.27
CA ASP A 118 0.89 -7.89 -4.89
C ASP A 118 -0.54 -8.43 -4.68
N VAL A 119 -1.43 -8.18 -5.62
CA VAL A 119 -2.87 -8.42 -5.51
C VAL A 119 -3.23 -9.84 -5.10
N PRO A 120 -2.75 -10.92 -5.76
CA PRO A 120 -3.14 -12.27 -5.37
C PRO A 120 -2.67 -12.61 -3.96
N LEU A 121 -1.46 -12.18 -3.58
CA LEU A 121 -0.88 -12.43 -2.27
C LEU A 121 -1.65 -11.71 -1.16
N CYS A 122 -1.83 -10.39 -1.30
CA CYS A 122 -2.51 -9.57 -0.30
C CYS A 122 -3.99 -9.95 -0.18
N PHE A 123 -4.67 -10.19 -1.30
CA PHE A 123 -6.09 -10.53 -1.33
C PHE A 123 -6.41 -11.95 -0.86
N SER A 124 -5.42 -12.79 -0.63
CA SER A 124 -5.65 -14.07 0.05
C SER A 124 -6.22 -13.88 1.46
N CYS A 125 -5.81 -12.80 2.14
CA CYS A 125 -6.28 -12.43 3.48
C CYS A 125 -7.17 -11.17 3.46
N HIS A 126 -6.86 -10.14 2.66
CA HIS A 126 -7.59 -8.88 2.59
C HIS A 126 -8.83 -8.98 1.67
N LYS A 127 -9.74 -9.92 1.98
CA LYS A 127 -10.92 -10.24 1.15
C LYS A 127 -11.88 -9.08 0.96
N LYS A 128 -12.10 -8.24 1.99
CA LYS A 128 -12.94 -7.04 1.89
C LYS A 128 -12.39 -6.06 0.85
N MET A 129 -11.07 -5.80 0.90
CA MET A 129 -10.39 -4.94 -0.08
C MET A 129 -10.48 -5.53 -1.49
N LYS A 130 -10.34 -6.86 -1.63
CA LYS A 130 -10.53 -7.58 -2.91
C LYS A 130 -11.90 -7.29 -3.50
N GLN A 131 -12.96 -7.44 -2.70
CA GLN A 131 -14.34 -7.21 -3.15
C GLN A 131 -14.55 -5.75 -3.54
N GLN A 132 -14.16 -4.82 -2.68
CA GLN A 132 -14.25 -3.37 -2.96
C GLN A 132 -13.51 -2.99 -4.24
N THR A 133 -12.32 -3.57 -4.46
CA THR A 133 -11.55 -3.33 -5.70
C THR A 133 -12.27 -3.89 -6.92
N LYS A 134 -12.93 -5.04 -6.80
CA LYS A 134 -13.71 -5.63 -7.90
C LYS A 134 -14.89 -4.74 -8.28
N ASP A 135 -15.61 -4.25 -7.29
CA ASP A 135 -16.88 -3.53 -7.48
C ASP A 135 -16.68 -2.05 -7.87
N SER A 136 -15.51 -1.49 -7.63
CA SER A 136 -15.25 -0.07 -7.88
C SER A 136 -14.97 0.23 -9.35
N LEU A 137 -15.63 1.26 -9.88
CA LEU A 137 -15.38 1.79 -11.24
C LEU A 137 -14.06 2.55 -11.33
N TYR A 138 -13.71 3.30 -10.28
CA TYR A 138 -12.52 4.15 -10.26
C TYR A 138 -11.50 3.60 -9.28
N LYS A 139 -10.36 3.15 -9.81
CA LYS A 139 -9.25 2.60 -9.03
C LYS A 139 -8.05 3.52 -9.16
N HIS A 140 -7.44 3.86 -8.03
CA HIS A 140 -6.17 4.58 -8.02
C HIS A 140 -5.10 3.80 -8.81
N GLY A 141 -4.23 4.49 -9.53
CA GLY A 141 -3.24 3.86 -10.42
C GLY A 141 -2.51 2.68 -9.80
N PRO A 142 -1.85 2.82 -8.64
CA PRO A 142 -1.18 1.70 -7.95
C PRO A 142 -2.11 0.52 -7.63
N ILE A 143 -3.37 0.79 -7.28
CA ILE A 143 -4.36 -0.29 -7.02
C ILE A 143 -4.75 -1.01 -8.31
N LYS A 144 -4.96 -0.24 -9.40
CA LYS A 144 -5.24 -0.81 -10.73
C LYS A 144 -4.11 -1.73 -11.19
N GLU A 145 -2.87 -1.33 -10.93
CA GLU A 145 -1.67 -2.08 -11.27
C GLU A 145 -1.31 -3.16 -10.24
N GLY A 146 -2.02 -3.25 -9.12
CA GLY A 146 -1.76 -4.23 -8.07
C GLY A 146 -0.50 -3.98 -7.26
N MET A 147 -0.09 -2.73 -7.13
CA MET A 147 1.15 -2.28 -6.48
C MET A 147 0.89 -1.86 -5.03
N CYS A 148 0.40 -2.76 -4.19
CA CYS A 148 0.10 -2.46 -2.78
C CYS A 148 1.35 -1.98 -2.02
N THR A 149 2.50 -2.61 -2.29
CA THR A 149 3.79 -2.27 -1.69
C THR A 149 4.40 -0.96 -2.20
N ALA A 150 3.78 -0.27 -3.17
CA ALA A 150 4.17 1.10 -3.49
C ALA A 150 3.93 2.06 -2.30
N CYS A 151 2.87 1.81 -1.52
CA CYS A 151 2.47 2.60 -0.38
C CYS A 151 2.68 1.90 0.97
N HIS A 152 2.51 0.57 1.01
CA HIS A 152 2.56 -0.21 2.23
C HIS A 152 3.90 -0.94 2.41
N GLU A 153 4.36 -1.03 3.67
CA GLU A 153 5.49 -1.84 4.10
C GLU A 153 4.94 -3.15 4.70
N PRO A 154 5.11 -4.31 4.04
CA PRO A 154 4.43 -5.53 4.44
C PRO A 154 4.98 -6.20 5.70
N HIS A 155 6.13 -5.78 6.20
CA HIS A 155 6.73 -6.38 7.39
C HIS A 155 6.50 -5.55 8.64
N ALA A 156 7.10 -4.37 8.71
CA ALA A 156 7.03 -3.50 9.88
C ALA A 156 7.42 -2.06 9.50
N GLY A 157 6.80 -1.07 10.14
CA GLY A 157 7.03 0.33 9.85
C GLY A 157 6.70 1.27 11.00
N ASN A 158 6.91 2.57 10.79
CA ASN A 158 6.69 3.60 11.80
C ASN A 158 5.44 4.45 11.55
N VAL A 159 4.77 4.22 10.43
CA VAL A 159 3.57 4.94 10.06
C VAL A 159 2.35 4.03 10.20
N PRO A 160 1.26 4.48 10.83
CA PRO A 160 0.05 3.69 11.00
C PRO A 160 -0.43 3.07 9.69
N LYS A 161 -1.05 1.88 9.76
CA LYS A 161 -1.53 1.08 8.62
C LYS A 161 -0.41 0.59 7.69
N ASP A 162 0.76 0.34 8.25
CA ASP A 162 1.93 -0.17 7.52
C ASP A 162 2.32 0.71 6.32
N LEU A 163 2.17 2.04 6.43
CA LEU A 163 2.55 2.96 5.36
C LEU A 163 4.06 3.23 5.37
N LYS A 164 4.65 3.38 4.18
CA LYS A 164 6.08 3.68 4.02
C LYS A 164 6.47 5.12 4.35
N TYR A 165 5.53 6.05 4.18
CA TYR A 165 5.75 7.49 4.35
C TYR A 165 4.61 8.12 5.12
N LYS A 166 4.86 9.31 5.67
CA LYS A 166 3.86 10.09 6.40
C LYS A 166 2.64 10.37 5.54
N PHE A 167 1.49 10.32 6.17
CA PHE A 167 0.20 10.48 5.54
C PHE A 167 -0.82 11.01 6.55
N GLU A 168 -1.34 12.22 6.32
CA GLU A 168 -2.30 12.84 7.21
C GLU A 168 -3.74 12.45 6.83
N LYS A 169 -4.49 11.98 7.82
CA LYS A 169 -5.87 11.50 7.65
C LYS A 169 -6.94 12.41 8.25
N THR A 170 -6.54 13.42 9.04
CA THR A 170 -7.48 14.37 9.60
C THR A 170 -8.12 15.21 8.51
N PHE A 171 -9.24 15.85 8.78
CA PHE A 171 -9.90 16.73 7.83
C PHE A 171 -9.13 18.04 7.61
N TYR A 172 -8.62 18.61 8.70
CA TYR A 172 -7.77 19.81 8.70
C TYR A 172 -6.38 19.49 9.20
N ASN A 173 -5.38 20.07 8.57
CA ASN A 173 -4.00 20.09 9.05
C ASN A 173 -3.31 21.38 8.62
N PRO A 174 -2.50 22.05 9.47
CA PRO A 174 -1.59 23.08 9.00
C PRO A 174 -0.74 22.54 7.85
N PHE A 175 -0.58 23.34 6.80
CA PHE A 175 0.14 22.89 5.63
C PHE A 175 1.61 22.58 5.94
N ASP A 176 2.01 21.36 5.66
CA ASP A 176 3.38 20.88 5.71
C ASP A 176 3.55 19.77 4.67
N LEU A 177 4.52 19.90 3.78
CA LEU A 177 4.79 18.91 2.74
C LEU A 177 5.14 17.53 3.30
N GLU A 178 5.82 17.47 4.44
CA GLU A 178 6.23 16.20 5.03
C GLU A 178 5.05 15.29 5.37
N VAL A 179 3.94 15.87 5.86
CA VAL A 179 2.75 15.08 6.26
C VAL A 179 2.02 14.46 5.07
N TYR A 180 2.36 14.89 3.86
CA TYR A 180 1.85 14.34 2.60
C TYR A 180 2.91 13.62 1.78
N SER A 181 4.05 13.27 2.38
CA SER A 181 5.19 12.68 1.67
C SER A 181 4.83 11.38 0.94
N LEU A 182 3.85 10.61 1.43
CA LEU A 182 3.34 9.43 0.73
C LEU A 182 2.77 9.79 -0.65
N CYS A 183 1.96 10.84 -0.74
CA CYS A 183 1.32 11.28 -1.98
C CYS A 183 2.37 11.82 -2.97
N PHE A 184 3.30 12.62 -2.48
CA PHE A 184 4.32 13.28 -3.29
C PHE A 184 5.45 12.37 -3.77
N LYS A 185 5.45 11.07 -3.41
CA LYS A 185 6.30 10.09 -4.09
C LYS A 185 5.94 9.90 -5.57
N CYS A 186 4.72 10.25 -5.95
CA CYS A 186 4.22 10.11 -7.33
C CYS A 186 3.58 11.40 -7.86
N HIS A 187 2.91 12.17 -7.00
CA HIS A 187 2.30 13.43 -7.36
C HIS A 187 3.28 14.61 -7.23
N LYS A 188 3.15 15.60 -8.11
CA LYS A 188 4.01 16.80 -8.05
C LYS A 188 3.60 17.71 -6.88
N GLU A 189 4.53 18.08 -6.04
CA GLU A 189 4.32 19.02 -4.91
C GLU A 189 3.83 20.40 -5.40
N SER A 190 4.25 20.81 -6.60
CA SER A 190 3.84 22.06 -7.21
C SER A 190 2.31 22.22 -7.32
N VAL A 191 1.54 21.10 -7.30
CA VAL A 191 0.07 21.16 -7.30
C VAL A 191 -0.50 21.87 -6.06
N VAL A 192 0.22 21.85 -4.94
CA VAL A 192 -0.17 22.51 -3.68
C VAL A 192 0.74 23.69 -3.30
N LEU A 193 1.85 23.90 -4.02
CA LEU A 193 2.78 25.00 -3.76
C LEU A 193 2.52 26.22 -4.65
N ASN A 194 2.04 25.99 -5.88
CA ASN A 194 1.86 27.07 -6.83
C ASN A 194 0.47 27.69 -6.71
N LYS A 195 0.40 28.96 -6.35
CA LYS A 195 -0.86 29.74 -6.23
C LYS A 195 -1.59 29.84 -7.57
N ARG A 196 -0.86 29.89 -8.68
CA ARG A 196 -1.38 30.00 -10.05
C ARG A 196 -0.81 28.90 -10.94
N THR A 197 -1.60 28.43 -11.89
CA THR A 197 -1.21 27.42 -12.87
C THR A 197 -2.20 27.35 -14.03
N GLU A 198 -1.71 27.02 -15.22
CA GLU A 198 -2.53 26.70 -16.37
C GLU A 198 -2.57 25.19 -16.70
N TYR A 199 -1.63 24.39 -16.11
CA TYR A 199 -1.39 22.99 -16.51
C TYR A 199 -1.26 21.99 -15.36
N LEU A 200 -0.90 22.40 -14.14
CA LEU A 200 -0.65 21.45 -13.04
C LEU A 200 -1.90 20.69 -12.60
N THR A 201 -3.05 21.34 -12.69
CA THR A 201 -4.32 20.77 -12.27
C THR A 201 -5.49 21.31 -13.09
N ASN A 202 -6.51 20.47 -13.25
CA ASN A 202 -7.80 20.91 -13.79
C ASN A 202 -8.73 21.48 -12.71
N PHE A 203 -8.38 21.36 -11.44
CA PHE A 203 -9.10 22.02 -10.35
C PHE A 203 -8.54 23.43 -10.16
N ARG A 204 -8.93 24.31 -11.09
CA ARG A 204 -8.52 25.70 -11.17
C ARG A 204 -9.62 26.58 -11.78
N ASN A 205 -9.65 27.83 -11.37
CA ASN A 205 -10.54 28.86 -11.90
C ASN A 205 -9.70 29.89 -12.67
N GLY A 206 -9.82 29.90 -14.01
CA GLY A 206 -8.77 30.52 -14.81
C GLY A 206 -7.41 29.88 -14.51
N ASP A 207 -6.43 30.68 -14.14
CA ASP A 207 -5.11 30.26 -13.68
C ASP A 207 -5.01 30.03 -12.17
N ARG A 208 -6.04 30.40 -11.40
CA ARG A 208 -6.05 30.25 -9.95
C ARG A 208 -6.15 28.79 -9.52
N ASN A 209 -5.12 28.30 -8.86
CA ASN A 209 -5.04 26.91 -8.40
C ASN A 209 -5.88 26.67 -7.13
N LEU A 210 -6.94 25.89 -7.27
CA LEU A 210 -7.85 25.60 -6.16
C LEU A 210 -7.31 24.53 -5.20
N HIS A 211 -6.36 23.68 -5.60
CA HIS A 211 -5.65 22.84 -4.65
C HIS A 211 -4.82 23.69 -3.68
N PHE A 212 -4.04 24.65 -4.18
CA PHE A 212 -3.32 25.60 -3.34
C PHE A 212 -4.27 26.28 -2.36
N LEU A 213 -5.39 26.81 -2.85
CA LEU A 213 -6.38 27.52 -2.05
C LEU A 213 -6.92 26.68 -0.88
N HIS A 214 -7.13 25.38 -1.07
CA HIS A 214 -7.72 24.51 -0.07
C HIS A 214 -6.69 23.88 0.86
N VAL A 215 -5.51 23.54 0.36
CA VAL A 215 -4.50 22.75 1.09
C VAL A 215 -3.45 23.65 1.76
N ASN A 216 -2.93 24.67 1.05
CA ASN A 216 -1.80 25.49 1.51
C ASN A 216 -2.26 26.61 2.44
N ARG A 217 -2.63 26.26 3.68
CA ARG A 217 -3.08 27.20 4.72
C ARG A 217 -3.01 26.58 6.12
N GLN A 218 -3.15 27.40 7.17
CA GLN A 218 -3.15 26.93 8.57
C GLN A 218 -4.27 25.93 8.88
N LYS A 219 -5.48 26.16 8.39
CA LYS A 219 -6.59 25.19 8.39
C LYS A 219 -6.75 24.57 7.00
N GLY A 220 -5.65 24.01 6.49
CA GLY A 220 -5.64 23.34 5.18
C GLY A 220 -6.48 22.07 5.21
N ARG A 221 -7.21 21.80 4.11
CA ARG A 221 -7.86 20.51 3.91
C ARG A 221 -6.81 19.50 3.53
N THR A 222 -6.83 18.34 4.18
CA THR A 222 -5.94 17.26 3.77
C THR A 222 -6.39 16.66 2.44
N CYS A 223 -5.51 15.93 1.78
CA CYS A 223 -5.86 15.24 0.54
C CYS A 223 -7.10 14.33 0.73
N LEU A 224 -7.20 13.68 1.91
CA LEU A 224 -8.31 12.80 2.26
C LEU A 224 -9.61 13.52 2.56
N ALA A 225 -9.59 14.83 2.82
CA ALA A 225 -10.83 15.57 2.96
C ALA A 225 -11.69 15.52 1.70
N CYS A 226 -11.05 15.35 0.53
CA CYS A 226 -11.73 15.31 -0.76
C CYS A 226 -11.51 14.01 -1.53
N HIS A 227 -10.39 13.30 -1.34
CA HIS A 227 -10.02 12.15 -2.16
C HIS A 227 -10.07 10.82 -1.41
N GLU A 228 -10.46 9.76 -2.11
CA GLU A 228 -10.26 8.36 -1.73
C GLU A 228 -8.96 7.85 -2.35
N VAL A 229 -8.18 7.08 -1.58
CA VAL A 229 -6.81 6.70 -1.99
C VAL A 229 -6.69 5.31 -2.62
N HIS A 230 -7.65 4.43 -2.37
CA HIS A 230 -7.64 3.09 -2.97
C HIS A 230 -8.57 3.00 -4.16
N MET A 231 -9.85 3.17 -3.93
CA MET A 231 -10.92 3.16 -4.90
C MET A 231 -11.80 4.37 -4.66
N GLY A 232 -12.38 4.91 -5.72
CA GLY A 232 -13.29 6.03 -5.64
C GLY A 232 -14.67 5.73 -6.21
N SER A 233 -15.68 6.32 -5.63
CA SER A 233 -17.05 6.27 -6.12
C SER A 233 -17.31 7.26 -7.25
N GLN A 234 -16.44 8.28 -7.39
CA GLN A 234 -16.55 9.34 -8.39
C GLN A 234 -15.23 9.50 -9.16
N ARG A 235 -15.32 10.15 -10.34
CA ARG A 235 -14.12 10.50 -11.14
C ARG A 235 -13.12 11.29 -10.30
N ARG A 236 -11.83 11.16 -10.61
CA ARG A 236 -10.72 11.78 -9.84
C ARG A 236 -10.68 11.36 -8.37
N HIS A 237 -11.35 10.25 -8.01
CA HIS A 237 -11.43 9.74 -6.64
C HIS A 237 -12.03 10.73 -5.64
N ILE A 238 -12.91 11.63 -6.10
CA ILE A 238 -13.62 12.53 -5.19
C ILE A 238 -14.58 11.71 -4.35
N ARG A 239 -14.58 11.95 -3.04
CA ARG A 239 -15.50 11.31 -2.09
C ARG A 239 -16.94 11.77 -2.33
N LYS A 240 -17.90 10.89 -2.09
CA LYS A 240 -19.30 11.30 -1.93
C LYS A 240 -19.55 11.86 -0.53
N LEU A 241 -18.96 11.20 0.47
CA LEU A 241 -19.03 11.59 1.88
C LEU A 241 -17.61 11.69 2.43
N THR A 242 -17.32 12.73 3.19
CA THR A 242 -16.04 12.90 3.88
C THR A 242 -16.24 12.89 5.38
N PRO A 243 -15.44 12.10 6.13
CA PRO A 243 -15.49 12.10 7.59
C PRO A 243 -15.10 13.45 8.17
N PHE A 244 -15.89 13.93 9.15
CA PHE A 244 -15.63 15.15 9.91
C PHE A 244 -16.02 14.94 11.38
N GLY A 245 -15.07 14.58 12.21
CA GLY A 245 -15.35 14.13 13.57
C GLY A 245 -16.23 12.88 13.57
N THR A 246 -17.40 12.97 14.23
CA THR A 246 -18.42 11.93 14.26
C THR A 246 -19.42 12.02 13.09
N TRP A 247 -19.27 12.99 12.21
CA TRP A 247 -20.18 13.31 11.13
C TRP A 247 -19.60 12.91 9.79
N GLU A 248 -20.48 12.84 8.77
CA GLU A 248 -20.09 12.72 7.38
C GLU A 248 -20.64 13.93 6.59
N ILE A 249 -19.76 14.64 5.91
CA ILE A 249 -20.11 15.79 5.08
C ILE A 249 -20.24 15.32 3.64
N PRO A 250 -21.41 15.50 2.99
CA PRO A 250 -21.56 15.18 1.58
C PRO A 250 -20.73 16.13 0.70
N ILE A 251 -20.05 15.58 -0.28
CA ILE A 251 -19.34 16.31 -1.33
C ILE A 251 -20.09 16.06 -2.64
N ASN A 252 -20.99 16.95 -2.98
CA ASN A 252 -21.71 16.92 -4.25
C ASN A 252 -20.84 17.61 -5.32
N PHE A 253 -19.95 16.84 -5.93
CA PHE A 253 -19.02 17.33 -6.92
C PHE A 253 -19.45 16.93 -8.33
N THR A 254 -19.59 17.91 -9.21
CA THR A 254 -19.95 17.71 -10.62
C THR A 254 -18.88 18.29 -11.52
N LEU A 255 -18.40 17.51 -12.46
CA LEU A 255 -17.50 17.99 -13.52
C LEU A 255 -18.29 18.55 -14.69
N THR A 256 -17.87 19.70 -15.18
CA THR A 256 -18.26 20.26 -16.49
C THR A 256 -17.12 20.07 -17.50
N GLU A 257 -17.31 20.42 -18.73
CA GLU A 257 -16.30 20.32 -19.78
C GLU A 257 -15.04 21.12 -19.42
N THR A 258 -15.20 22.35 -18.99
CA THR A 258 -14.09 23.28 -18.70
C THR A 258 -13.89 23.58 -17.23
N GLY A 259 -14.70 23.00 -16.33
CA GLY A 259 -14.64 23.28 -14.90
C GLY A 259 -15.34 22.26 -14.05
N GLY A 260 -16.10 22.75 -13.07
CA GLY A 260 -16.91 21.94 -12.18
C GLY A 260 -17.63 22.78 -11.13
N ARG A 261 -18.48 22.07 -10.38
CA ARG A 261 -19.25 22.63 -9.27
C ARG A 261 -19.03 21.78 -8.03
N CYS A 262 -18.77 22.42 -6.92
CA CYS A 262 -18.71 21.77 -5.61
C CYS A 262 -19.82 22.33 -4.71
N SER A 263 -20.69 21.46 -4.25
CA SER A 263 -21.77 21.76 -3.31
C SER A 263 -21.53 20.95 -2.03
N ALA A 264 -20.36 21.17 -1.41
CA ALA A 264 -20.02 20.59 -0.12
C ALA A 264 -20.58 21.48 1.00
N ASN A 265 -21.08 20.88 2.05
CA ASN A 265 -21.63 21.65 3.21
C ASN A 265 -20.57 22.44 3.99
N CYS A 266 -19.33 22.50 3.51
CA CYS A 266 -18.26 23.35 4.04
C CYS A 266 -18.42 24.83 3.69
N HIS A 267 -19.16 25.15 2.62
CA HIS A 267 -19.48 26.49 2.12
C HIS A 267 -20.68 26.44 1.18
N ILE A 268 -21.22 27.57 0.83
CA ILE A 268 -22.24 27.67 -0.23
C ILE A 268 -21.68 27.05 -1.54
N PRO A 269 -22.55 26.54 -2.42
CA PRO A 269 -22.12 25.98 -3.71
C PRO A 269 -21.20 26.93 -4.48
N LYS A 270 -20.08 26.41 -4.95
CA LYS A 270 -19.09 27.14 -5.74
C LYS A 270 -18.88 26.46 -7.07
N GLU A 271 -18.73 27.26 -8.09
CA GLU A 271 -18.35 26.85 -9.45
C GLU A 271 -16.94 27.34 -9.76
N TYR A 272 -16.30 26.68 -10.70
CA TYR A 272 -15.03 27.10 -11.26
C TYR A 272 -14.96 26.72 -12.74
N ASP A 273 -14.30 27.55 -13.50
CA ASP A 273 -14.09 27.30 -14.93
C ASP A 273 -12.66 27.73 -15.34
N ARG A 274 -12.02 26.89 -16.14
CA ARG A 274 -10.65 27.10 -16.58
C ARG A 274 -10.54 28.08 -17.73
N LYS A 275 -11.58 28.18 -18.56
CA LYS A 275 -11.62 29.05 -19.74
C LYS A 275 -12.35 30.36 -19.45
N ASN A 276 -13.45 30.29 -18.71
CA ASN A 276 -14.29 31.41 -18.34
C ASN A 276 -14.36 31.54 -16.82
N PRO A 277 -13.31 32.07 -16.16
CA PRO A 277 -13.21 32.03 -14.70
C PRO A 277 -14.37 32.78 -14.04
N VAL A 278 -15.01 32.14 -13.09
CA VAL A 278 -16.06 32.74 -12.29
C VAL A 278 -15.46 33.66 -11.22
N LYS A 279 -16.19 34.73 -10.86
CA LYS A 279 -15.77 35.67 -9.85
C LYS A 279 -15.81 35.00 -8.46
N LEU A 280 -14.67 34.93 -7.78
CA LEU A 280 -14.55 34.43 -6.44
C LEU A 280 -14.46 35.60 -5.44
N MET A 281 -15.16 35.51 -4.31
CA MET A 281 -15.11 36.58 -3.28
C MET A 281 -13.67 36.85 -2.79
N ILE A 282 -12.84 35.82 -2.73
CA ILE A 282 -11.44 35.91 -2.31
C ILE A 282 -10.58 36.74 -3.28
N ASP A 283 -10.98 36.87 -4.53
CA ASP A 283 -10.27 37.74 -5.49
C ASP A 283 -10.46 39.23 -5.17
N GLU A 284 -11.56 39.58 -4.51
CA GLU A 284 -11.82 40.95 -4.06
C GLU A 284 -11.02 41.27 -2.78
N GLU A 285 -10.89 40.33 -1.85
CA GLU A 285 -10.09 40.51 -0.65
C GLU A 285 -8.59 40.64 -0.98
N GLU A 286 -8.07 39.85 -1.92
CA GLU A 286 -6.68 39.94 -2.35
C GLU A 286 -6.40 41.28 -3.07
N LYS A 287 -7.32 41.74 -3.92
CA LYS A 287 -7.18 43.06 -4.55
C LYS A 287 -7.16 44.19 -3.54
N LYS A 288 -8.03 44.14 -2.53
CA LYS A 288 -8.02 45.13 -1.43
C LYS A 288 -6.70 45.16 -0.68
N LEU A 289 -6.13 43.97 -0.36
CA LEU A 289 -4.84 43.87 0.33
C LEU A 289 -3.66 44.36 -0.54
N GLU A 290 -3.72 44.17 -1.86
CA GLU A 290 -2.70 44.69 -2.77
C GLU A 290 -2.76 46.21 -2.93
N VAL A 291 -3.96 46.77 -2.88
CA VAL A 291 -4.14 48.26 -2.90
C VAL A 291 -3.58 48.89 -1.62
N VAL A 292 -3.95 48.33 -0.45
CA VAL A 292 -3.44 48.84 0.83
C VAL A 292 -1.92 48.80 0.91
N LYS A 293 -1.28 47.70 0.46
CA LYS A 293 0.18 47.57 0.42
C LYS A 293 0.87 48.51 -0.58
N LYS A 294 0.16 49.02 -1.57
CA LYS A 294 0.67 50.05 -2.51
C LYS A 294 0.55 51.46 -1.98
N GLU A 295 -0.44 51.69 -1.12
CA GLU A 295 -0.67 53.00 -0.47
C GLU A 295 0.26 53.21 0.75
N GLU A 296 0.81 52.09 1.32
CA GLU A 296 1.77 52.13 2.42
C GLU A 296 3.26 52.22 1.97
N LYS A 297 3.54 52.27 0.67
CA LYS A 297 4.86 52.43 0.07
C LYS A 297 5.01 53.78 -0.62
#